data_cd90f4a2cdbbc4a5e77a12bb83a42a34
#
_entry.id   cd90f4a2cdbbc4a5e77a12bb83a42a34
#
_cell.length_a   1.000
_cell.length_b   1.000
_cell.length_c   1.000
_cell.angle_alpha   90.00
_cell.angle_beta   90.00
_cell.angle_gamma   90.00
#
_symmetry.space_group_name_H-M   'P 1'
#
loop_
_entity.id
_entity.type
_entity.pdbx_description
1 polymer ?
#
loop_
_entity_poly.entity_id
_entity_poly.type
_entity_poly.pdbx_seq_one_letter_code
_entity_poly.pdbx_strand_id
1 'polypeptide(L)'
;MIGSAFADMDSLRIGSVVFASPDAVEVQLEIDAPDAVALNTRNPRLFPRINSYLLIPNEVGFTVGQISWIKVINSPYPKRKGLKDFGLIDLPFPLRTLSLSPIGTLQKELETNGIIGQKFIFKRGVESFPSVGDGVLLPTNDQLAAIITSGKNLRVKIGVSPLAANADVKIDPDRLFGRHLAVLGNTGSGKSCSVAGLIRWSLDAATRAINGEITTPNARFIILDPNGEYHHAFKDKNPTVFS
;
A
#
# COMPACT_ATOMS: atom_id res chain seq x y z
N MET A 1 -22.72 -3.20 -22.19
CA MET A 1 -21.53 -2.59 -21.55
C MET A 1 -20.88 -3.46 -20.45
N ILE A 2 -21.13 -4.77 -20.43
CA ILE A 2 -20.51 -5.72 -19.45
C ILE A 2 -19.14 -6.22 -19.95
N GLY A 3 -18.88 -6.15 -21.27
CA GLY A 3 -17.63 -6.67 -21.86
C GLY A 3 -16.34 -5.87 -21.60
N SER A 4 -16.42 -4.57 -21.26
CA SER A 4 -15.22 -3.76 -21.06
C SER A 4 -14.57 -3.95 -19.67
N ALA A 5 -15.35 -4.27 -18.65
CA ALA A 5 -14.85 -4.45 -17.28
C ALA A 5 -14.05 -5.77 -17.12
N PHE A 6 -14.43 -6.81 -17.85
CA PHE A 6 -13.70 -8.09 -17.84
C PHE A 6 -12.39 -8.00 -18.64
N ALA A 7 -12.38 -7.31 -19.78
CA ALA A 7 -11.18 -7.11 -20.57
C ALA A 7 -10.10 -6.29 -19.82
N ASP A 8 -10.51 -5.34 -18.97
CA ASP A 8 -9.59 -4.58 -18.12
C ASP A 8 -9.00 -5.44 -16.99
N MET A 9 -9.75 -6.38 -16.43
CA MET A 9 -9.28 -7.27 -15.37
C MET A 9 -8.24 -8.27 -15.89
N ASP A 10 -8.46 -8.86 -17.07
CA ASP A 10 -7.50 -9.78 -17.70
C ASP A 10 -6.15 -9.09 -17.99
N SER A 11 -6.21 -7.81 -18.36
CA SER A 11 -4.98 -7.03 -18.63
C SER A 11 -4.15 -6.72 -17.38
N LEU A 12 -4.74 -6.84 -16.18
CA LEU A 12 -4.07 -6.60 -14.88
C LEU A 12 -3.64 -7.91 -14.21
N ARG A 13 -4.02 -9.05 -14.77
CA ARG A 13 -3.61 -10.35 -14.23
C ARG A 13 -2.12 -10.57 -14.43
N ILE A 14 -1.46 -11.02 -13.37
CA ILE A 14 -0.01 -11.24 -13.37
C ILE A 14 0.39 -12.65 -12.91
N GLY A 15 -0.56 -13.43 -12.44
CA GLY A 15 -0.28 -14.76 -11.93
C GLY A 15 -1.49 -15.46 -11.35
N SER A 16 -1.25 -16.57 -10.71
CA SER A 16 -2.25 -17.37 -10.02
C SER A 16 -1.76 -17.88 -8.66
N VAL A 17 -2.69 -18.10 -7.75
CA VAL A 17 -2.44 -18.66 -6.43
C VAL A 17 -2.07 -20.13 -6.57
N VAL A 18 -0.93 -20.54 -6.00
CA VAL A 18 -0.47 -21.93 -5.99
C VAL A 18 -0.50 -22.54 -4.58
N PHE A 19 -0.54 -21.70 -3.55
CA PHE A 19 -0.67 -22.13 -2.15
C PHE A 19 -1.41 -21.03 -1.37
N ALA A 20 -2.32 -21.43 -0.48
CA ALA A 20 -3.04 -20.51 0.39
C ALA A 20 -3.07 -21.03 1.82
N SER A 21 -2.74 -20.14 2.77
CA SER A 21 -2.88 -20.33 4.21
C SER A 21 -3.34 -19.02 4.86
N PRO A 22 -3.76 -19.01 6.13
CA PRO A 22 -4.14 -17.79 6.82
C PRO A 22 -3.02 -16.73 6.88
N ASP A 23 -1.77 -17.17 6.96
CA ASP A 23 -0.61 -16.29 7.15
C ASP A 23 0.08 -15.90 5.84
N ALA A 24 -0.04 -16.76 4.81
CA ALA A 24 0.67 -16.55 3.55
C ALA A 24 -0.08 -17.14 2.36
N VAL A 25 0.01 -16.46 1.23
CA VAL A 25 -0.48 -16.90 -0.07
C VAL A 25 0.67 -16.88 -1.05
N GLU A 26 1.02 -18.05 -1.61
CA GLU A 26 2.06 -18.12 -2.64
C GLU A 26 1.44 -18.02 -4.03
N VAL A 27 2.08 -17.22 -4.86
CA VAL A 27 1.62 -16.89 -6.20
C VAL A 27 2.72 -17.25 -7.19
N GLN A 28 2.35 -17.95 -8.25
CA GLN A 28 3.18 -18.14 -9.41
C GLN A 28 2.86 -17.04 -10.42
N LEU A 29 3.87 -16.26 -10.78
CA LEU A 29 3.74 -15.22 -11.80
C LEU A 29 3.68 -15.84 -13.20
N GLU A 30 2.89 -15.25 -14.07
CA GLU A 30 2.84 -15.58 -15.48
C GLU A 30 4.15 -15.14 -16.16
N ILE A 31 4.46 -15.79 -17.30
CA ILE A 31 5.70 -15.50 -18.07
C ILE A 31 5.69 -14.05 -18.54
N ASP A 32 4.53 -13.57 -18.97
CA ASP A 32 4.30 -12.22 -19.50
C ASP A 32 4.08 -11.17 -18.39
N ALA A 33 4.16 -11.59 -17.11
CA ALA A 33 4.07 -10.64 -16.00
C ALA A 33 5.18 -9.59 -16.12
N PRO A 34 4.88 -8.29 -15.91
CA PRO A 34 5.84 -7.22 -16.13
C PRO A 34 7.13 -7.44 -15.35
N ASP A 35 8.25 -7.30 -16.02
CA ASP A 35 9.57 -7.22 -15.41
C ASP A 35 9.88 -5.79 -14.95
N ALA A 36 10.85 -5.65 -14.06
CA ALA A 36 11.28 -4.35 -13.53
C ALA A 36 11.69 -3.31 -14.60
N VAL A 37 11.77 -3.73 -15.85
CA VAL A 37 12.27 -2.97 -17.01
C VAL A 37 11.16 -2.62 -18.02
N ALA A 38 9.89 -2.72 -17.68
CA ALA A 38 8.81 -2.26 -18.58
C ALA A 38 8.82 -0.72 -18.74
N LEU A 39 9.95 -0.19 -19.22
CA LEU A 39 10.18 1.24 -19.52
C LEU A 39 9.47 1.72 -20.78
N ASN A 40 8.81 0.84 -21.56
CA ASN A 40 8.35 1.15 -22.92
C ASN A 40 6.83 1.23 -23.12
N THR A 41 6.02 1.26 -22.10
CA THR A 41 4.58 1.43 -22.25
C THR A 41 4.15 2.82 -21.78
N ARG A 42 3.26 3.47 -22.53
CA ARG A 42 2.68 4.81 -22.22
C ARG A 42 2.04 4.92 -20.84
N ASN A 43 1.84 3.80 -20.15
CA ASN A 43 1.44 3.70 -18.75
C ASN A 43 2.44 2.78 -18.05
N PRO A 44 3.38 3.31 -17.24
CA PRO A 44 4.27 2.48 -16.45
C PRO A 44 3.43 1.68 -15.44
N ARG A 45 3.22 0.39 -15.72
CA ARG A 45 2.54 -0.50 -14.77
C ARG A 45 3.44 -0.70 -13.56
N LEU A 46 2.84 -0.64 -12.38
CA LEU A 46 3.54 -0.91 -11.15
C LEU A 46 4.04 -2.35 -11.18
N PHE A 47 5.34 -2.51 -11.17
CA PHE A 47 5.97 -3.82 -11.05
C PHE A 47 5.82 -4.34 -9.61
N PRO A 48 5.55 -5.64 -9.39
CA PRO A 48 5.52 -6.22 -8.06
C PRO A 48 6.85 -6.03 -7.33
N ARG A 49 6.83 -5.32 -6.21
CA ARG A 49 7.98 -5.09 -5.34
C ARG A 49 7.68 -5.55 -3.93
N ILE A 50 8.69 -5.91 -3.17
CA ILE A 50 8.53 -6.19 -1.74
C ILE A 50 7.85 -4.98 -1.08
N ASN A 51 6.88 -5.25 -0.20
CA ASN A 51 6.00 -4.29 0.46
C ASN A 51 4.95 -3.61 -0.45
N SER A 52 4.87 -3.90 -1.74
CA SER A 52 3.74 -3.48 -2.57
C SER A 52 2.54 -4.42 -2.39
N TYR A 53 1.40 -4.02 -2.96
CA TYR A 53 0.13 -4.71 -2.79
C TYR A 53 -0.31 -5.41 -4.08
N LEU A 54 -0.93 -6.57 -3.93
CA LEU A 54 -1.63 -7.27 -5.01
C LEU A 54 -3.06 -7.59 -4.56
N LEU A 55 -3.91 -7.84 -5.53
CA LEU A 55 -5.33 -8.10 -5.32
C LEU A 55 -5.69 -9.49 -5.83
N ILE A 56 -6.49 -10.20 -5.05
CA ILE A 56 -7.05 -11.49 -5.43
C ILE A 56 -8.58 -11.34 -5.38
N PRO A 57 -9.29 -11.47 -6.51
CA PRO A 57 -10.74 -11.35 -6.54
C PRO A 57 -11.40 -12.37 -5.61
N ASN A 58 -12.45 -11.95 -4.93
CA ASN A 58 -13.32 -12.80 -4.13
C ASN A 58 -14.78 -12.36 -4.29
N GLU A 59 -15.71 -13.04 -3.61
CA GLU A 59 -17.15 -12.78 -3.73
C GLU A 59 -17.57 -11.38 -3.26
N VAL A 60 -16.81 -10.77 -2.34
CA VAL A 60 -17.13 -9.47 -1.72
C VAL A 60 -16.39 -8.30 -2.38
N GLY A 61 -15.37 -8.62 -3.18
CA GLY A 61 -14.48 -7.64 -3.83
C GLY A 61 -13.09 -8.22 -4.07
N PHE A 62 -12.11 -7.83 -3.27
CA PHE A 62 -10.74 -8.31 -3.43
C PHE A 62 -10.08 -8.56 -2.07
N THR A 63 -9.40 -9.69 -1.94
CA THR A 63 -8.44 -9.89 -0.86
C THR A 63 -7.16 -9.14 -1.20
N VAL A 64 -6.69 -8.30 -0.28
CA VAL A 64 -5.46 -7.52 -0.42
C VAL A 64 -4.32 -8.24 0.25
N GLY A 65 -3.29 -8.57 -0.52
CA GLY A 65 -2.05 -9.15 -0.02
C GLY A 65 -0.87 -8.19 -0.20
N GLN A 66 -0.02 -8.11 0.82
CA GLN A 66 1.24 -7.39 0.77
C GLN A 66 2.37 -8.36 0.42
N ILE A 67 3.22 -8.01 -0.55
CA ILE A 67 4.33 -8.86 -0.99
C ILE A 67 5.40 -8.92 0.10
N SER A 68 5.66 -10.13 0.61
CA SER A 68 6.66 -10.40 1.64
C SER A 68 8.01 -10.76 1.03
N TRP A 69 8.03 -11.58 -0.02
CA TRP A 69 9.22 -11.95 -0.75
C TRP A 69 8.92 -12.31 -2.20
N ILE A 70 9.94 -12.26 -3.03
CA ILE A 70 9.90 -12.66 -4.45
C ILE A 70 11.09 -13.58 -4.69
N LYS A 71 10.85 -14.72 -5.36
CA LYS A 71 11.85 -15.75 -5.62
C LYS A 71 11.79 -16.21 -7.08
N VAL A 72 12.93 -16.54 -7.62
CA VAL A 72 13.05 -17.19 -8.93
C VAL A 72 13.38 -18.65 -8.70
N ILE A 73 12.57 -19.52 -9.29
CA ILE A 73 12.80 -20.99 -9.27
C ILE A 73 13.40 -21.38 -10.61
N ASN A 74 14.60 -21.90 -10.58
CA ASN A 74 15.25 -22.45 -11.76
C ASN A 74 14.80 -23.89 -11.97
N SER A 75 14.82 -24.36 -13.23
CA SER A 75 14.54 -25.76 -13.55
C SER A 75 15.48 -26.67 -12.77
N PRO A 76 14.95 -27.71 -12.08
CA PRO A 76 15.76 -28.71 -11.41
C PRO A 76 16.53 -29.59 -12.41
N TYR A 77 16.18 -29.56 -13.70
CA TYR A 77 16.82 -30.33 -14.73
C TYR A 77 17.92 -29.49 -15.42
N PRO A 78 19.13 -30.04 -15.56
CA PRO A 78 20.19 -29.37 -16.32
C PRO A 78 19.74 -29.20 -17.78
N LYS A 79 19.97 -28.00 -18.36
CA LYS A 79 19.71 -27.73 -19.76
C LYS A 79 20.56 -28.71 -20.60
N ARG A 80 19.96 -29.77 -21.09
CA ARG A 80 20.63 -30.66 -22.05
C ARG A 80 20.75 -29.93 -23.38
N LYS A 81 21.98 -29.62 -23.79
CA LYS A 81 22.29 -29.20 -25.15
C LYS A 81 21.88 -30.35 -26.10
N GLY A 82 20.84 -30.17 -26.91
CA GLY A 82 20.42 -31.17 -27.90
C GLY A 82 18.95 -31.56 -27.92
N LEU A 83 18.12 -31.11 -26.95
CA LEU A 83 16.69 -31.44 -26.92
C LEU A 83 15.81 -30.56 -27.83
N LYS A 84 16.39 -29.57 -28.53
CA LYS A 84 15.65 -28.73 -29.49
C LYS A 84 15.06 -29.52 -30.66
N ASP A 85 15.62 -30.68 -30.95
CA ASP A 85 15.24 -31.49 -32.14
C ASP A 85 14.03 -32.41 -31.89
N PHE A 86 13.53 -32.51 -30.65
CA PHE A 86 12.48 -33.48 -30.32
C PHE A 86 11.10 -32.86 -30.06
N GLY A 87 10.90 -31.56 -30.31
CA GLY A 87 9.59 -30.92 -30.15
C GLY A 87 9.04 -30.98 -28.68
N LEU A 88 9.89 -31.28 -27.71
CA LEU A 88 9.54 -31.25 -26.31
C LEU A 88 9.38 -29.76 -25.93
N ILE A 89 8.18 -29.41 -25.51
CA ILE A 89 7.81 -28.10 -25.02
C ILE A 89 8.79 -27.74 -23.89
N ASP A 90 9.62 -26.72 -24.11
CA ASP A 90 10.43 -26.12 -23.06
C ASP A 90 9.47 -25.65 -21.97
N LEU A 91 9.49 -26.31 -20.82
CA LEU A 91 8.77 -25.79 -19.66
C LEU A 91 9.25 -24.36 -19.40
N PRO A 92 8.34 -23.42 -19.12
CA PRO A 92 8.69 -22.01 -18.95
C PRO A 92 9.49 -21.81 -17.66
N PHE A 93 10.79 -21.98 -17.75
CA PHE A 93 11.73 -21.66 -16.70
C PHE A 93 12.62 -20.49 -17.12
N PRO A 94 13.01 -19.62 -16.18
CA PRO A 94 12.75 -19.66 -14.72
C PRO A 94 11.34 -19.24 -14.34
N LEU A 95 10.73 -19.95 -13.39
CA LEU A 95 9.45 -19.53 -12.79
C LEU A 95 9.69 -18.47 -11.72
N ARG A 96 8.90 -17.41 -11.75
CA ARG A 96 8.89 -16.40 -10.71
C ARG A 96 7.75 -16.68 -9.74
N THR A 97 8.06 -16.74 -8.46
CA THR A 97 7.06 -16.89 -7.38
C THR A 97 7.21 -15.79 -6.38
N LEU A 98 6.13 -15.43 -5.73
CA LEU A 98 6.12 -14.47 -4.64
C LEU A 98 5.18 -14.95 -3.53
N SER A 99 5.36 -14.43 -2.34
CA SER A 99 4.45 -14.64 -1.23
C SER A 99 3.77 -13.34 -0.84
N LEU A 100 2.49 -13.44 -0.55
CA LEU A 100 1.64 -12.37 -0.05
C LEU A 100 1.27 -12.65 1.40
N SER A 101 1.38 -11.66 2.25
CA SER A 101 0.72 -11.65 3.56
C SER A 101 -0.66 -11.02 3.40
N PRO A 102 -1.76 -11.75 3.62
CA PRO A 102 -3.11 -11.20 3.53
C PRO A 102 -3.32 -10.15 4.63
N ILE A 103 -3.74 -8.93 4.27
CA ILE A 103 -3.86 -7.80 5.21
C ILE A 103 -5.29 -7.30 5.37
N GLY A 104 -6.16 -7.58 4.41
CA GLY A 104 -7.54 -7.11 4.47
C GLY A 104 -8.33 -7.36 3.21
N THR A 105 -9.52 -6.79 3.18
CA THR A 105 -10.48 -6.90 2.07
C THR A 105 -10.77 -5.52 1.49
N LEU A 106 -10.69 -5.38 0.17
CA LEU A 106 -11.04 -4.18 -0.58
C LEU A 106 -12.42 -4.40 -1.21
N GLN A 107 -13.41 -3.66 -0.71
CA GLN A 107 -14.79 -3.74 -1.18
C GLN A 107 -15.08 -2.61 -2.16
N LYS A 108 -15.97 -2.88 -3.10
CA LYS A 108 -16.48 -1.90 -4.05
C LYS A 108 -17.80 -1.35 -3.52
N GLU A 109 -17.85 -0.07 -3.23
CA GLU A 109 -19.07 0.62 -2.85
C GLU A 109 -19.74 1.20 -4.10
N LEU A 110 -21.01 0.84 -4.34
CA LEU A 110 -21.81 1.46 -5.39
C LEU A 110 -22.37 2.77 -4.82
N GLU A 111 -21.92 3.90 -5.34
CA GLU A 111 -22.52 5.17 -4.97
C GLU A 111 -23.97 5.26 -5.47
N THR A 112 -24.90 5.47 -4.55
CA THR A 112 -26.35 5.51 -4.78
C THR A 112 -26.82 6.83 -5.44
N ASN A 113 -25.94 7.81 -5.67
CA ASN A 113 -26.30 9.17 -6.10
C ASN A 113 -25.99 9.49 -7.58
N GLY A 114 -26.00 8.51 -8.48
CA GLY A 114 -26.00 8.77 -9.92
C GLY A 114 -24.70 9.30 -10.54
N ILE A 115 -23.65 9.52 -9.76
CA ILE A 115 -22.31 9.82 -10.27
C ILE A 115 -21.58 8.49 -10.45
N ILE A 116 -21.21 8.17 -11.69
CA ILE A 116 -20.49 6.95 -12.05
C ILE A 116 -19.05 7.05 -11.51
N GLY A 117 -18.87 6.82 -10.22
CA GLY A 117 -17.57 6.71 -9.55
C GLY A 117 -17.49 5.40 -8.81
N GLN A 118 -16.49 4.55 -9.10
CA GLN A 118 -16.24 3.35 -8.31
C GLN A 118 -15.44 3.76 -7.08
N LYS A 119 -16.09 3.79 -5.92
CA LYS A 119 -15.42 4.03 -4.65
C LYS A 119 -14.99 2.70 -4.05
N PHE A 120 -13.72 2.61 -3.68
CA PHE A 120 -13.19 1.45 -2.98
C PHE A 120 -13.06 1.75 -1.48
N ILE A 121 -13.40 0.77 -0.65
CA ILE A 121 -13.23 0.83 0.80
C ILE A 121 -12.38 -0.35 1.23
N PHE A 122 -11.25 -0.06 1.86
CA PHE A 122 -10.40 -1.07 2.45
C PHE A 122 -10.78 -1.30 3.92
N LYS A 123 -10.98 -2.56 4.29
CA LYS A 123 -11.18 -3.03 5.65
C LYS A 123 -10.04 -3.95 6.05
N ARG A 124 -9.46 -3.74 7.22
CA ARG A 124 -8.48 -4.68 7.79
C ARG A 124 -9.16 -5.97 8.20
N GLY A 125 -8.49 -7.08 7.98
CA GLY A 125 -9.03 -8.42 8.18
C GLY A 125 -9.54 -9.02 6.87
N VAL A 126 -9.25 -10.30 6.68
CA VAL A 126 -9.63 -11.04 5.48
C VAL A 126 -10.99 -11.69 5.71
N GLU A 127 -11.99 -11.30 4.95
CA GLU A 127 -13.34 -11.88 5.03
C GLU A 127 -13.42 -13.22 4.29
N SER A 128 -12.70 -13.35 3.17
CA SER A 128 -12.62 -14.57 2.37
C SER A 128 -11.19 -14.82 1.93
N PHE A 129 -10.67 -16.01 2.25
CA PHE A 129 -9.34 -16.42 1.81
C PHE A 129 -9.36 -16.91 0.38
N PRO A 130 -8.31 -16.65 -0.40
CA PRO A 130 -8.21 -17.10 -1.77
C PRO A 130 -8.04 -18.62 -1.85
N SER A 131 -8.47 -19.18 -2.97
CA SER A 131 -8.28 -20.59 -3.33
C SER A 131 -7.13 -20.77 -4.32
N VAL A 132 -6.58 -21.98 -4.34
CA VAL A 132 -5.57 -22.35 -5.35
C VAL A 132 -6.20 -22.26 -6.74
N GLY A 133 -5.50 -21.57 -7.65
CA GLY A 133 -5.95 -21.28 -9.00
C GLY A 133 -6.56 -19.90 -9.19
N ASP A 134 -6.87 -19.17 -8.10
CA ASP A 134 -7.39 -17.81 -8.22
C ASP A 134 -6.39 -16.88 -8.90
N GLY A 135 -6.89 -16.01 -9.78
CA GLY A 135 -6.08 -15.02 -10.48
C GLY A 135 -5.60 -13.91 -9.56
N VAL A 136 -4.37 -13.47 -9.76
CA VAL A 136 -3.76 -12.37 -8.99
C VAL A 136 -3.58 -11.16 -9.89
N LEU A 137 -4.03 -10.00 -9.41
CA LEU A 137 -4.14 -8.78 -10.19
C LEU A 137 -3.22 -7.68 -9.62
N LEU A 138 -2.70 -6.84 -10.52
CA LEU A 138 -2.13 -5.54 -10.15
C LEU A 138 -3.25 -4.58 -9.76
N PRO A 139 -3.11 -3.85 -8.63
CA PRO A 139 -4.08 -2.84 -8.25
C PRO A 139 -4.01 -1.62 -9.16
N THR A 140 -5.15 -0.96 -9.37
CA THR A 140 -5.20 0.37 -9.98
C THR A 140 -4.77 1.46 -8.98
N ASN A 141 -4.50 2.67 -9.46
CA ASN A 141 -4.12 3.79 -8.61
C ASN A 141 -5.22 4.13 -7.58
N ASP A 142 -6.49 4.04 -7.96
CA ASP A 142 -7.62 4.30 -7.06
C ASP A 142 -7.74 3.23 -5.97
N GLN A 143 -7.49 1.97 -6.31
CA GLN A 143 -7.46 0.86 -5.36
C GLN A 143 -6.29 1.01 -4.38
N LEU A 144 -5.09 1.39 -4.87
CA LEU A 144 -3.94 1.68 -4.02
C LEU A 144 -4.21 2.86 -3.08
N ALA A 145 -4.78 3.92 -3.59
CA ALA A 145 -5.18 5.07 -2.79
C ALA A 145 -6.15 4.65 -1.68
N ALA A 146 -7.16 3.84 -1.99
CA ALA A 146 -8.13 3.34 -1.01
C ALA A 146 -7.48 2.46 0.08
N ILE A 147 -6.49 1.63 -0.28
CA ILE A 147 -5.74 0.80 0.69
C ILE A 147 -4.96 1.69 1.66
N ILE A 148 -4.23 2.68 1.14
CA ILE A 148 -3.35 3.55 1.94
C ILE A 148 -4.15 4.55 2.77
N THR A 149 -5.24 5.11 2.21
CA THR A 149 -6.07 6.12 2.90
C THR A 149 -7.21 5.49 3.70
N SER A 150 -7.11 4.21 4.02
CA SER A 150 -8.16 3.52 4.78
C SER A 150 -8.22 4.01 6.22
N GLY A 151 -9.43 4.33 6.68
CA GLY A 151 -9.69 4.72 8.06
C GLY A 151 -10.68 5.87 8.19
N LYS A 152 -11.15 6.08 9.43
CA LYS A 152 -11.99 7.21 9.80
C LYS A 152 -11.10 8.36 10.28
N ASN A 153 -11.55 9.60 10.09
CA ASN A 153 -10.87 10.82 10.59
C ASN A 153 -9.42 11.02 10.08
N LEU A 154 -9.11 10.58 8.86
CA LEU A 154 -7.79 10.80 8.24
C LEU A 154 -7.63 12.27 7.82
N ARG A 155 -7.31 13.14 8.79
CA ARG A 155 -7.31 14.61 8.61
C ARG A 155 -5.92 15.18 8.30
N VAL A 156 -4.88 14.48 8.69
CA VAL A 156 -3.51 14.99 8.62
C VAL A 156 -2.72 14.24 7.56
N LYS A 157 -2.33 14.93 6.49
CA LYS A 157 -1.41 14.40 5.49
C LYS A 157 0.02 14.46 6.04
N ILE A 158 0.70 13.33 6.05
CA ILE A 158 2.09 13.20 6.53
C ILE A 158 3.09 12.92 5.43
N GLY A 159 2.63 12.60 4.23
CA GLY A 159 3.50 12.31 3.10
C GLY A 159 2.75 11.66 1.95
N VAL A 160 3.51 11.01 1.08
CA VAL A 160 3.02 10.20 -0.03
C VAL A 160 3.68 8.82 -0.02
N SER A 161 2.99 7.81 -0.55
CA SER A 161 3.51 6.45 -0.66
C SER A 161 4.02 6.18 -2.08
N PRO A 162 5.34 6.04 -2.29
CA PRO A 162 5.87 5.70 -3.61
C PRO A 162 5.41 4.32 -4.11
N LEU A 163 5.12 3.39 -3.19
CA LEU A 163 4.62 2.04 -3.50
C LEU A 163 3.14 2.03 -3.90
N ALA A 164 2.43 3.13 -3.69
CA ALA A 164 1.02 3.29 -4.03
C ALA A 164 0.81 4.50 -4.96
N ALA A 165 1.56 4.57 -6.05
CA ALA A 165 1.46 5.62 -7.07
C ALA A 165 1.45 7.05 -6.50
N ASN A 166 2.25 7.30 -5.45
CA ASN A 166 2.33 8.56 -4.71
C ASN A 166 1.00 8.97 -4.05
N ALA A 167 0.14 8.01 -3.72
CA ALA A 167 -1.07 8.28 -2.94
C ALA A 167 -0.75 8.98 -1.61
N ASP A 168 -1.62 9.91 -1.21
CA ASP A 168 -1.49 10.64 0.05
C ASP A 168 -1.57 9.69 1.25
N VAL A 169 -0.56 9.73 2.10
CA VAL A 169 -0.58 9.05 3.40
C VAL A 169 -1.14 10.01 4.43
N LYS A 170 -2.28 9.65 5.00
CA LYS A 170 -2.99 10.45 6.00
C LYS A 170 -3.13 9.68 7.31
N ILE A 171 -3.13 10.41 8.41
CA ILE A 171 -3.31 9.86 9.75
C ILE A 171 -4.52 10.48 10.45
N ASP A 172 -5.04 9.73 11.42
CA ASP A 172 -5.98 10.21 12.42
C ASP A 172 -5.17 10.73 13.63
N PRO A 173 -5.11 12.04 13.85
CA PRO A 173 -4.32 12.62 14.93
C PRO A 173 -4.84 12.21 16.31
N ASP A 174 -6.16 12.02 16.47
CA ASP A 174 -6.75 11.64 17.74
C ASP A 174 -6.33 10.23 18.16
N ARG A 175 -6.22 9.34 17.18
CA ARG A 175 -5.73 7.97 17.43
C ARG A 175 -4.22 7.93 17.63
N LEU A 176 -3.47 8.78 16.94
CA LEU A 176 -2.02 8.83 17.05
C LEU A 176 -1.59 9.35 18.42
N PHE A 177 -2.12 10.52 18.82
CA PHE A 177 -1.72 11.20 20.06
C PHE A 177 -2.53 10.77 21.28
N GLY A 178 -3.69 10.16 21.09
CA GLY A 178 -4.50 9.58 22.16
C GLY A 178 -3.99 8.25 22.71
N ARG A 179 -2.85 7.76 22.22
CA ARG A 179 -2.24 6.48 22.64
C ARG A 179 -0.74 6.64 22.79
N HIS A 180 -0.09 5.61 23.35
CA HIS A 180 1.36 5.56 23.42
C HIS A 180 1.95 5.37 22.02
N LEU A 181 2.99 6.16 21.72
CA LEU A 181 3.75 6.10 20.47
C LEU A 181 5.24 6.06 20.79
N ALA A 182 5.97 5.16 20.16
CA ALA A 182 7.41 5.13 20.20
C ALA A 182 7.99 5.38 18.80
N VAL A 183 8.93 6.33 18.68
CA VAL A 183 9.65 6.59 17.44
C VAL A 183 11.09 6.12 17.63
N LEU A 184 11.45 5.03 16.98
CA LEU A 184 12.74 4.37 17.13
C LEU A 184 13.59 4.56 15.86
N GLY A 185 14.90 4.61 16.04
CA GLY A 185 15.83 4.72 14.93
C GLY A 185 17.23 5.13 15.41
N ASN A 186 18.21 5.00 14.54
CA ASN A 186 19.59 5.38 14.81
C ASN A 186 19.77 6.91 14.85
N THR A 187 20.89 7.38 15.39
CA THR A 187 21.27 8.81 15.34
C THR A 187 21.32 9.27 13.87
N GLY A 188 20.76 10.44 13.59
CA GLY A 188 20.70 10.98 12.23
C GLY A 188 19.58 10.41 11.34
N SER A 189 18.78 9.45 11.81
CA SER A 189 17.66 8.86 11.03
C SER A 189 16.42 9.76 10.89
N GLY A 190 16.42 10.95 11.48
CA GLY A 190 15.33 11.92 11.41
C GLY A 190 14.21 11.72 12.42
N LYS A 191 14.43 10.99 13.53
CA LYS A 191 13.42 10.76 14.59
C LYS A 191 12.78 12.05 15.08
N SER A 192 13.60 12.98 15.56
CA SER A 192 13.15 14.26 16.12
C SER A 192 12.43 15.12 15.07
N CYS A 193 12.94 15.14 13.83
CA CYS A 193 12.26 15.80 12.70
C CYS A 193 10.90 15.17 12.40
N SER A 194 10.79 13.84 12.45
CA SER A 194 9.52 13.15 12.22
C SER A 194 8.49 13.46 13.30
N VAL A 195 8.90 13.45 14.57
CA VAL A 195 8.03 13.83 15.71
C VAL A 195 7.58 15.28 15.59
N ALA A 196 8.52 16.21 15.36
CA ALA A 196 8.21 17.63 15.14
C ALA A 196 7.22 17.82 13.97
N GLY A 197 7.46 17.12 12.84
CA GLY A 197 6.59 17.15 11.68
C GLY A 197 5.17 16.67 12.00
N LEU A 198 5.03 15.54 12.65
CA LEU A 198 3.72 14.98 13.05
C LEU A 198 2.92 15.96 13.90
N ILE A 199 3.56 16.59 14.89
CA ILE A 199 2.92 17.61 15.75
C ILE A 199 2.54 18.84 14.92
N ARG A 200 3.45 19.40 14.13
CA ARG A 200 3.19 20.59 13.30
C ARG A 200 2.05 20.37 12.31
N TRP A 201 2.12 19.28 11.53
CA TRP A 201 1.08 18.96 10.54
C TRP A 201 -0.29 18.76 11.19
N SER A 202 -0.32 18.21 12.41
CA SER A 202 -1.58 18.04 13.17
C SER A 202 -2.14 19.38 13.65
N LEU A 203 -1.29 20.28 14.14
CA LEU A 203 -1.70 21.64 14.51
C LEU A 203 -2.19 22.46 13.30
N ASP A 204 -1.47 22.37 12.18
CA ASP A 204 -1.83 23.06 10.94
C ASP A 204 -3.15 22.53 10.34
N ALA A 205 -3.37 21.21 10.41
CA ALA A 205 -4.63 20.61 9.95
C ALA A 205 -5.80 21.01 10.85
N ALA A 206 -5.61 21.08 12.16
CA ALA A 206 -6.62 21.55 13.10
C ALA A 206 -7.01 23.01 12.83
N THR A 207 -6.03 23.87 12.56
CA THR A 207 -6.25 25.28 12.22
C THR A 207 -7.07 25.45 10.92
N ARG A 208 -6.81 24.60 9.89
CA ARG A 208 -7.53 24.65 8.60
C ARG A 208 -8.95 24.07 8.66
N ALA A 209 -9.20 23.13 9.58
CA ALA A 209 -10.50 22.45 9.69
C ALA A 209 -11.60 23.34 10.26
N ILE A 210 -11.23 24.48 10.85
CA ILE A 210 -12.15 25.42 11.47
C ILE A 210 -12.46 26.50 10.44
N ASN A 211 -13.41 26.27 9.57
CA ASN A 211 -13.92 27.09 8.49
C ASN A 211 -14.00 28.60 8.83
N GLY A 212 -12.90 29.32 8.65
CA GLY A 212 -12.88 30.79 8.67
C GLY A 212 -13.02 31.47 10.04
N GLU A 213 -13.41 30.78 11.10
CA GLU A 213 -13.35 31.30 12.46
C GLU A 213 -11.96 30.97 13.06
N ILE A 214 -11.28 32.01 13.54
CA ILE A 214 -9.97 31.89 14.21
C ILE A 214 -10.22 31.28 15.61
N THR A 215 -10.42 29.97 15.64
CA THR A 215 -10.42 29.22 16.89
C THR A 215 -9.08 28.49 16.98
N THR A 216 -8.40 28.70 18.11
CA THR A 216 -7.15 27.96 18.39
C THR A 216 -7.43 26.46 18.48
N PRO A 217 -6.58 25.60 17.91
CA PRO A 217 -6.72 24.15 18.07
C PRO A 217 -6.80 23.79 19.56
N ASN A 218 -7.74 22.93 19.94
CA ASN A 218 -7.85 22.47 21.34
C ASN A 218 -6.80 21.38 21.68
N ALA A 219 -5.72 21.31 20.90
CA ALA A 219 -4.60 20.40 21.15
C ALA A 219 -3.49 21.11 21.90
N ARG A 220 -3.02 20.51 22.99
CA ARG A 220 -1.88 20.98 23.78
C ARG A 220 -0.81 19.90 23.79
N PHE A 221 0.42 20.28 23.49
CA PHE A 221 1.59 19.40 23.53
C PHE A 221 2.56 19.91 24.59
N ILE A 222 3.02 19.03 25.46
CA ILE A 222 4.09 19.28 26.42
C ILE A 222 5.27 18.45 25.94
N ILE A 223 6.39 19.13 25.65
CA ILE A 223 7.59 18.48 25.10
C ILE A 223 8.70 18.60 26.15
N LEU A 224 9.16 17.44 26.63
CA LEU A 224 10.38 17.37 27.44
C LEU A 224 11.57 17.17 26.49
N ASP A 225 12.40 18.20 26.38
CA ASP A 225 13.48 18.28 25.38
C ASP A 225 14.85 18.46 26.03
N PRO A 226 15.40 17.40 26.61
CA PRO A 226 16.68 17.49 27.31
C PRO A 226 17.86 17.85 26.41
N ASN A 227 17.73 17.64 25.09
CA ASN A 227 18.80 17.92 24.12
C ASN A 227 18.61 19.23 23.33
N GLY A 228 17.49 19.95 23.52
CA GLY A 228 17.21 21.21 22.82
C GLY A 228 16.90 21.05 21.32
N GLU A 229 16.47 19.87 20.87
CA GLU A 229 16.25 19.57 19.44
C GLU A 229 14.96 20.21 18.87
N TYR A 230 13.96 20.48 19.72
CA TYR A 230 12.63 20.92 19.29
C TYR A 230 12.43 22.45 19.33
N HIS A 231 13.30 23.20 19.98
CA HIS A 231 13.16 24.63 20.15
C HIS A 231 12.93 25.37 18.82
N HIS A 232 13.77 25.08 17.82
CA HIS A 232 13.67 25.72 16.51
C HIS A 232 12.47 25.24 15.69
N ALA A 233 12.02 24.01 15.90
CA ALA A 233 10.93 23.40 15.15
C ALA A 233 9.56 24.07 15.40
N PHE A 234 9.39 24.71 16.57
CA PHE A 234 8.11 25.31 17.00
C PHE A 234 8.17 26.81 17.23
N LYS A 235 9.25 27.49 16.87
CA LYS A 235 9.45 28.91 17.11
C LYS A 235 8.31 29.79 16.57
N ASP A 236 7.78 29.48 15.41
CA ASP A 236 6.64 30.16 14.77
C ASP A 236 5.28 29.86 15.41
N LYS A 237 5.20 28.92 16.31
CA LYS A 237 4.00 28.55 17.06
C LYS A 237 3.92 29.19 18.45
N ASN A 238 4.84 30.12 18.76
CA ASN A 238 4.93 30.81 20.06
C ASN A 238 4.91 29.83 21.24
N PRO A 239 5.86 28.90 21.34
CA PRO A 239 5.90 27.94 22.44
C PRO A 239 6.22 28.64 23.74
N THR A 240 5.58 28.22 24.83
CA THR A 240 6.00 28.61 26.19
C THR A 240 7.18 27.72 26.58
N VAL A 241 8.32 28.31 26.82
CA VAL A 241 9.54 27.59 27.25
C VAL A 241 9.69 27.74 28.76
N PHE A 242 9.82 26.61 29.45
CA PHE A 242 10.18 26.56 30.87
C PHE A 242 11.63 26.10 30.96
N SER A 243 12.46 26.88 31.61
CA SER A 243 13.89 26.58 31.88
C SER A 243 14.05 25.89 33.23
#